data_50ce38e88e66ebd344a62ee1acd2ee35
#
_entry.id   50ce38e88e66ebd344a62ee1acd2ee35
#
_cell.length_a   1.000
_cell.length_b   1.000
_cell.length_c   1.000
_cell.angle_alpha   90.00
_cell.angle_beta   90.00
_cell.angle_gamma   90.00
#
_symmetry.space_group_name_H-M   'P 1'
#
loop_
_entity.id
_entity.type
_entity.pdbx_description
1 polymer ?
#
loop_
_entity_poly.entity_id
_entity_poly.type
_entity_poly.pdbx_seq_one_letter_code
_entity_poly.pdbx_strand_id
1 'polypeptide(L)'
;LDNISVDKMTLEDRIEWTNQYMTEIKDAGKHQQFSSEAEKKVSFLAACVEWYEFDCAFKDNRIHMTSLPIPIDGSNNGWQHLGAISKDEQTGDLVGLIPSEIQKDFYVQTAKEMINICKDERLSSILAAMPMKSIRKGISKRGSMTRAYSAGSKKIAENMFFDCKSEDYHTEYGITQDDCTKLSKLLIKAIDKVCPGPLSTMTYLQDLSMYQLGSHVKIDSDGYEANAKYREYSQLRDDLMKKNFKTDKDLEELNDVVIKLKQFTTRLKHGKGDDKIKWSTPSGFNVVYEKWIMQDRKARGRIKGYGNKTGQVTHVALVPTRMPDRRGFICGMSPNYIHSMDASHMALVISEWNGCFAAVHDSFSTHASDVDRLLDLTKQVFIRMYDYDNYFEVIRNFITDAEDDVEQPTLGTLDIKEIENSDYFFA
;
A
#
# COMPACT_ATOMS: atom_id res chain seq x y z
N LEU A 1 30.33 2.20 12.08
CA LEU A 1 29.24 3.07 11.58
C LEU A 1 29.33 3.36 10.07
N ASP A 2 30.40 2.92 9.40
CA ASP A 2 30.79 3.41 8.06
C ASP A 2 29.90 2.97 6.87
N ASN A 3 28.75 2.30 7.10
CA ASN A 3 27.88 1.83 6.01
C ASN A 3 26.37 1.92 6.30
N ILE A 4 25.94 2.54 7.37
CA ILE A 4 24.53 2.72 7.71
C ILE A 4 24.15 4.17 7.35
N SER A 5 23.08 4.31 6.54
CA SER A 5 22.53 5.63 6.22
C SER A 5 21.96 6.29 7.49
N VAL A 6 22.18 7.57 7.69
CA VAL A 6 21.79 8.32 8.91
C VAL A 6 20.29 8.18 9.22
N ASP A 7 19.45 8.10 8.18
CA ASP A 7 18.00 7.88 8.30
C ASP A 7 17.62 6.49 8.83
N LYS A 8 18.58 5.58 9.00
CA LYS A 8 18.40 4.23 9.53
C LYS A 8 19.07 3.98 10.87
N MET A 9 19.73 5.01 11.40
CA MET A 9 20.31 4.99 12.73
C MET A 9 19.25 5.19 13.80
N THR A 10 19.55 4.83 15.06
CA THR A 10 18.70 5.20 16.21
C THR A 10 18.64 6.72 16.35
N LEU A 11 17.70 7.26 17.10
CA LEU A 11 17.60 8.70 17.32
C LEU A 11 18.85 9.25 18.03
N GLU A 12 19.36 8.50 19.01
CA GLU A 12 20.61 8.83 19.72
C GLU A 12 21.81 8.85 18.77
N ASP A 13 21.95 7.83 17.92
CA ASP A 13 23.04 7.77 16.94
C ASP A 13 22.97 8.92 15.93
N ARG A 14 21.77 9.37 15.53
CA ARG A 14 21.59 10.54 14.64
C ARG A 14 22.06 11.82 15.32
N ILE A 15 21.76 11.99 16.61
CA ILE A 15 22.24 13.14 17.40
C ILE A 15 23.75 13.09 17.51
N GLU A 16 24.33 11.94 17.81
CA GLU A 16 25.77 11.74 17.94
C GLU A 16 26.50 12.01 16.61
N TRP A 17 25.96 11.48 15.51
CA TRP A 17 26.45 11.77 14.16
C TRP A 17 26.40 13.27 13.84
N THR A 18 25.28 13.95 14.13
CA THR A 18 25.14 15.38 13.91
C THR A 18 26.17 16.18 14.69
N ASN A 19 26.40 15.83 15.97
CA ASN A 19 27.40 16.47 16.81
C ASN A 19 28.85 16.24 16.29
N GLN A 20 29.14 15.03 15.83
CA GLN A 20 30.44 14.67 15.26
C GLN A 20 30.75 15.49 14.01
N TYR A 21 29.75 15.67 13.11
CA TYR A 21 29.93 16.37 11.84
C TYR A 21 29.47 17.83 11.87
N MET A 22 29.33 18.43 13.07
CA MET A 22 28.80 19.77 13.24
C MET A 22 29.63 20.84 12.51
N THR A 23 30.94 20.68 12.46
CA THR A 23 31.87 21.62 11.78
C THR A 23 31.65 21.58 10.27
N GLU A 24 31.56 20.38 9.69
CA GLU A 24 31.34 20.15 8.27
C GLU A 24 29.94 20.61 7.85
N ILE A 25 28.90 20.37 8.67
CA ILE A 25 27.55 20.86 8.47
C ILE A 25 27.51 22.37 8.39
N LYS A 26 28.18 23.08 9.33
CA LYS A 26 28.24 24.54 9.34
C LYS A 26 29.05 25.07 8.17
N ASP A 27 30.15 24.42 7.80
CA ASP A 27 30.95 24.81 6.62
C ASP A 27 30.17 24.60 5.33
N ALA A 28 29.41 23.49 5.21
CA ALA A 28 28.53 23.24 4.08
C ALA A 28 27.43 24.32 3.94
N GLY A 29 26.85 24.75 5.05
CA GLY A 29 25.89 25.86 5.08
C GLY A 29 26.49 27.16 4.55
N LYS A 30 27.78 27.42 4.81
CA LYS A 30 28.49 28.60 4.35
C LYS A 30 29.03 28.50 2.92
N HIS A 31 29.61 27.33 2.54
CA HIS A 31 30.37 27.16 1.30
C HIS A 31 29.75 26.20 0.28
N GLN A 32 28.66 25.52 0.62
CA GLN A 32 27.88 24.63 -0.26
C GLN A 32 28.66 23.43 -0.82
N GLN A 33 29.76 23.01 -0.23
CA GLN A 33 30.61 21.92 -0.76
C GLN A 33 30.22 20.52 -0.30
N PHE A 34 29.83 20.35 0.97
CA PHE A 34 29.61 19.05 1.61
C PHE A 34 28.37 18.33 1.10
N SER A 35 27.40 19.05 0.55
CA SER A 35 26.11 18.46 0.08
C SER A 35 26.24 17.51 -1.12
N SER A 36 27.42 17.47 -1.77
CA SER A 36 27.64 16.60 -2.94
C SER A 36 27.62 15.10 -2.63
N GLU A 37 27.89 14.72 -1.38
CA GLU A 37 27.93 13.32 -0.92
C GLU A 37 26.58 12.83 -0.41
N ALA A 38 25.64 13.73 -0.12
CA ALA A 38 24.33 13.37 0.36
C ALA A 38 23.45 12.75 -0.74
N GLU A 39 22.62 11.77 -0.38
CA GLU A 39 21.64 11.16 -1.29
C GLU A 39 20.62 12.21 -1.79
N LYS A 40 20.10 13.04 -0.86
CA LYS A 40 19.17 14.14 -1.17
C LYS A 40 19.92 15.49 -1.06
N LYS A 41 20.79 15.77 -2.01
CA LYS A 41 21.72 16.90 -1.98
C LYS A 41 21.11 18.25 -1.65
N VAL A 42 19.97 18.59 -2.28
CA VAL A 42 19.31 19.89 -2.10
C VAL A 42 18.68 20.02 -0.72
N SER A 43 17.99 18.99 -0.26
CA SER A 43 17.36 18.99 1.08
C SER A 43 18.41 19.03 2.19
N PHE A 44 19.51 18.29 2.01
CA PHE A 44 20.62 18.30 2.96
C PHE A 44 21.30 19.66 3.01
N LEU A 45 21.56 20.27 1.85
CA LEU A 45 22.14 21.64 1.80
C LEU A 45 21.21 22.65 2.49
N ALA A 46 19.90 22.58 2.26
CA ALA A 46 18.95 23.47 2.92
C ALA A 46 19.02 23.34 4.45
N ALA A 47 19.12 22.12 4.97
CA ALA A 47 19.30 21.88 6.41
C ALA A 47 20.64 22.44 6.93
N CYS A 48 21.74 22.29 6.19
CA CYS A 48 23.04 22.85 6.54
C CYS A 48 23.02 24.37 6.58
N VAL A 49 22.40 25.04 5.60
CA VAL A 49 22.23 26.50 5.55
C VAL A 49 21.40 26.97 6.75
N GLU A 50 20.30 26.35 7.01
CA GLU A 50 19.43 26.68 8.14
C GLU A 50 20.18 26.56 9.49
N TRP A 51 20.95 25.49 9.66
CA TRP A 51 21.74 25.28 10.85
C TRP A 51 22.85 26.35 10.99
N TYR A 52 23.51 26.71 9.89
CA TYR A 52 24.54 27.78 9.89
C TYR A 52 23.94 29.14 10.27
N GLU A 53 22.77 29.49 9.71
CA GLU A 53 22.09 30.75 10.02
C GLU A 53 21.63 30.81 11.47
N PHE A 54 21.11 29.67 12.00
CA PHE A 54 20.79 29.54 13.42
C PHE A 54 22.00 29.75 14.31
N ASP A 55 23.15 29.11 14.02
CA ASP A 55 24.40 29.25 14.79
C ASP A 55 24.91 30.70 14.79
N CYS A 56 24.84 31.39 13.65
CA CYS A 56 25.18 32.80 13.56
C CYS A 56 24.23 33.67 14.41
N ALA A 57 22.92 33.43 14.31
CA ALA A 57 21.98 34.20 15.09
C ALA A 57 22.14 33.96 16.60
N PHE A 58 22.38 32.71 17.00
CA PHE A 58 22.62 32.33 18.40
C PHE A 58 23.86 33.00 18.96
N LYS A 59 24.99 33.03 18.22
CA LYS A 59 26.24 33.72 18.62
C LYS A 59 26.05 35.23 18.76
N ASP A 60 25.24 35.82 17.88
CA ASP A 60 24.94 37.25 17.89
C ASP A 60 23.83 37.63 18.90
N ASN A 61 23.32 36.66 19.66
CA ASN A 61 22.17 36.80 20.56
C ASN A 61 20.92 37.38 19.87
N ARG A 62 20.66 36.95 18.61
CA ARG A 62 19.52 37.36 17.81
C ARG A 62 18.48 36.19 17.75
N ILE A 63 17.22 36.58 17.58
CA ILE A 63 16.18 35.59 17.30
C ILE A 63 16.40 35.03 15.88
N HIS A 64 16.44 33.71 15.75
CA HIS A 64 16.39 33.01 14.48
C HIS A 64 14.95 32.67 14.12
N MET A 65 14.56 32.92 12.88
CA MET A 65 13.25 32.55 12.34
C MET A 65 13.45 31.62 11.17
N THR A 66 13.01 30.38 11.32
CA THR A 66 13.09 29.37 10.27
C THR A 66 11.85 29.33 9.40
N SER A 67 12.02 29.07 8.11
CA SER A 67 10.96 28.72 7.17
C SER A 67 11.12 27.28 6.65
N LEU A 68 12.14 26.56 7.11
CA LEU A 68 12.41 25.20 6.69
C LEU A 68 11.41 24.23 7.35
N PRO A 69 10.55 23.54 6.57
CA PRO A 69 9.69 22.50 7.11
C PRO A 69 10.50 21.24 7.44
N ILE A 70 10.30 20.70 8.63
CA ILE A 70 10.85 19.41 9.03
C ILE A 70 9.78 18.35 8.82
N PRO A 71 9.96 17.42 7.87
CA PRO A 71 8.99 16.37 7.61
C PRO A 71 9.14 15.23 8.61
N ILE A 72 8.00 14.69 9.06
CA ILE A 72 7.85 13.41 9.71
C ILE A 72 6.99 12.52 8.81
N ASP A 73 7.37 11.27 8.62
CA ASP A 73 6.75 10.36 7.65
C ASP A 73 6.31 9.06 8.31
N GLY A 74 5.14 8.56 7.93
CA GLY A 74 4.63 7.30 8.45
C GLY A 74 5.50 6.09 8.08
N SER A 75 5.85 5.27 9.06
CA SER A 75 6.73 4.09 8.85
C SER A 75 6.03 2.92 8.16
N ASN A 76 5.45 3.08 6.99
CA ASN A 76 4.60 2.12 6.24
C ASN A 76 3.09 2.32 6.50
N ASN A 77 2.61 3.50 6.26
CA ASN A 77 1.27 3.97 6.57
C ASN A 77 0.13 2.98 6.23
N GLY A 78 0.08 2.43 5.02
CA GLY A 78 -0.95 1.45 4.65
C GLY A 78 -0.96 0.18 5.52
N TRP A 79 0.21 -0.29 5.94
CA TRP A 79 0.34 -1.44 6.85
C TRP A 79 0.03 -1.06 8.29
N GLN A 80 0.31 0.19 8.70
CA GLN A 80 -0.09 0.72 10.01
C GLN A 80 -1.61 0.71 10.15
N HIS A 81 -2.35 1.24 9.18
CA HIS A 81 -3.80 1.21 9.17
C HIS A 81 -4.37 -0.22 9.20
N LEU A 82 -3.85 -1.11 8.36
CA LEU A 82 -4.30 -2.51 8.32
C LEU A 82 -3.97 -3.26 9.61
N GLY A 83 -2.79 -3.05 10.19
CA GLY A 83 -2.36 -3.64 11.46
C GLY A 83 -3.23 -3.16 12.63
N ALA A 84 -3.56 -1.87 12.67
CA ALA A 84 -4.45 -1.30 13.67
C ALA A 84 -5.88 -1.87 13.59
N ILE A 85 -6.44 -1.99 12.38
CA ILE A 85 -7.77 -2.58 12.15
C ILE A 85 -7.83 -4.04 12.64
N SER A 86 -6.82 -4.83 12.29
CA SER A 86 -6.75 -6.26 12.65
C SER A 86 -6.25 -6.53 14.07
N LYS A 87 -5.75 -5.51 14.78
CA LYS A 87 -5.03 -5.64 16.05
C LYS A 87 -3.89 -6.66 15.99
N ASP A 88 -3.17 -6.72 14.86
CA ASP A 88 -2.10 -7.69 14.63
C ASP A 88 -0.78 -7.20 15.22
N GLU A 89 -0.35 -7.81 16.33
CA GLU A 89 0.91 -7.48 17.01
C GLU A 89 2.13 -7.67 16.12
N GLN A 90 2.16 -8.74 15.30
CA GLN A 90 3.30 -9.02 14.43
C GLN A 90 3.49 -7.90 13.40
N THR A 91 2.41 -7.42 12.80
CA THR A 91 2.45 -6.28 11.90
C THR A 91 2.78 -5.00 12.68
N GLY A 92 2.13 -4.78 13.83
CA GLY A 92 2.34 -3.60 14.66
C GLY A 92 3.80 -3.38 15.05
N ASP A 93 4.47 -4.46 15.44
CA ASP A 93 5.90 -4.48 15.77
C ASP A 93 6.82 -4.10 14.58
N LEU A 94 6.42 -4.48 13.36
CA LEU A 94 7.21 -4.21 12.15
C LEU A 94 7.02 -2.81 11.56
N VAL A 95 5.90 -2.15 11.89
CA VAL A 95 5.53 -0.86 11.29
C VAL A 95 5.47 0.28 12.30
N GLY A 96 6.04 0.06 13.50
CA GLY A 96 6.17 1.08 14.52
C GLY A 96 4.89 1.42 15.30
N LEU A 97 3.91 0.50 15.37
CA LEU A 97 2.75 0.64 16.27
C LEU A 97 3.07 0.20 17.70
N ILE A 98 4.17 -0.52 17.89
CA ILE A 98 4.66 -1.00 19.18
C ILE A 98 6.02 -0.36 19.45
N PRO A 99 6.33 0.04 20.70
CA PRO A 99 7.63 0.59 21.07
C PRO A 99 8.79 -0.38 20.73
N SER A 100 9.88 0.15 20.21
CA SER A 100 11.07 -0.63 19.85
C SER A 100 12.31 0.23 20.03
N GLU A 101 13.43 -0.35 20.49
CA GLU A 101 14.72 0.33 20.63
C GLU A 101 15.33 0.72 19.27
N ILE A 102 14.96 0.00 18.19
CA ILE A 102 15.47 0.24 16.85
C ILE A 102 14.33 0.28 15.83
N GLN A 103 14.48 1.09 14.79
CA GLN A 103 13.56 1.10 13.66
C GLN A 103 13.62 -0.24 12.92
N LYS A 104 12.53 -0.99 12.90
CA LYS A 104 12.42 -2.24 12.14
C LYS A 104 12.17 -1.94 10.66
N ASP A 105 12.86 -2.67 9.80
CA ASP A 105 12.68 -2.54 8.35
C ASP A 105 11.77 -3.66 7.84
N PHE A 106 10.49 -3.33 7.65
CA PHE A 106 9.48 -4.22 7.12
C PHE A 106 9.89 -4.88 5.80
N TYR A 107 10.56 -4.12 4.93
CA TYR A 107 10.97 -4.61 3.62
C TYR A 107 12.11 -5.61 3.69
N VAL A 108 13.03 -5.41 4.63
CA VAL A 108 14.10 -6.37 4.93
C VAL A 108 13.54 -7.64 5.55
N GLN A 109 12.59 -7.52 6.47
CA GLN A 109 11.96 -8.69 7.08
C GLN A 109 11.18 -9.52 6.05
N THR A 110 10.45 -8.87 5.17
CA THR A 110 9.76 -9.53 4.05
C THR A 110 10.75 -10.19 3.08
N ALA A 111 11.89 -9.54 2.80
CA ALA A 111 12.95 -10.12 1.97
C ALA A 111 13.58 -11.36 2.60
N LYS A 112 13.84 -11.34 3.92
CA LYS A 112 14.34 -12.50 4.67
C LYS A 112 13.36 -13.67 4.60
N GLU A 113 12.08 -13.41 4.83
CA GLU A 113 11.06 -14.45 4.73
C GLU A 113 10.93 -14.99 3.29
N MET A 114 11.03 -14.12 2.29
CA MET A 114 11.03 -14.54 0.89
C MET A 114 12.19 -15.51 0.58
N ILE A 115 13.40 -15.22 1.07
CA ILE A 115 14.56 -16.12 0.95
C ILE A 115 14.29 -17.46 1.65
N ASN A 116 13.74 -17.40 2.86
CA ASN A 116 13.45 -18.57 3.69
C ASN A 116 12.46 -19.55 3.02
N ILE A 117 11.43 -19.05 2.36
CA ILE A 117 10.40 -19.88 1.70
C ILE A 117 10.70 -20.21 0.25
N CYS A 118 11.79 -19.70 -0.33
CA CYS A 118 12.17 -19.95 -1.73
C CYS A 118 12.60 -21.39 -1.95
N LYS A 119 11.90 -22.09 -2.87
CA LYS A 119 12.21 -23.48 -3.24
C LYS A 119 12.71 -23.61 -4.68
N ASP A 120 12.66 -22.54 -5.48
CA ASP A 120 13.12 -22.51 -6.85
C ASP A 120 14.64 -22.30 -6.86
N GLU A 121 15.41 -23.24 -7.42
CA GLU A 121 16.88 -23.22 -7.42
C GLU A 121 17.45 -21.98 -8.10
N ARG A 122 16.86 -21.55 -9.22
CA ARG A 122 17.28 -20.35 -9.93
C ARG A 122 17.04 -19.09 -9.11
N LEU A 123 15.85 -18.95 -8.53
CA LEU A 123 15.53 -17.78 -7.70
C LEU A 123 16.38 -17.76 -6.42
N SER A 124 16.61 -18.92 -5.80
CA SER A 124 17.50 -19.05 -4.63
C SER A 124 18.91 -18.61 -4.96
N SER A 125 19.45 -18.99 -6.14
CA SER A 125 20.77 -18.56 -6.59
C SER A 125 20.84 -17.05 -6.82
N ILE A 126 19.82 -16.44 -7.42
CA ILE A 126 19.73 -14.98 -7.61
C ILE A 126 19.72 -14.28 -6.25
N LEU A 127 18.82 -14.70 -5.34
CA LEU A 127 18.67 -14.08 -4.03
C LEU A 127 19.93 -14.24 -3.15
N ALA A 128 20.65 -15.36 -3.27
CA ALA A 128 21.91 -15.59 -2.56
C ALA A 128 23.06 -14.73 -3.10
N ALA A 129 23.06 -14.42 -4.38
CA ALA A 129 24.08 -13.57 -5.00
C ALA A 129 23.90 -12.07 -4.70
N MET A 130 22.67 -11.65 -4.39
CA MET A 130 22.35 -10.24 -4.15
C MET A 130 22.57 -9.83 -2.68
N PRO A 131 23.24 -8.69 -2.42
CA PRO A 131 23.25 -8.10 -1.08
C PRO A 131 21.84 -7.76 -0.60
N MET A 132 21.57 -7.86 0.70
CA MET A 132 20.25 -7.57 1.28
C MET A 132 19.74 -6.16 0.91
N LYS A 133 20.62 -5.16 0.82
CA LYS A 133 20.29 -3.80 0.38
C LYS A 133 19.72 -3.78 -1.05
N SER A 134 20.29 -4.58 -1.96
CA SER A 134 19.83 -4.70 -3.34
C SER A 134 18.51 -5.46 -3.44
N ILE A 135 18.33 -6.55 -2.68
CA ILE A 135 17.05 -7.28 -2.58
C ILE A 135 15.96 -6.35 -2.05
N ARG A 136 16.25 -5.61 -0.98
CA ARG A 136 15.33 -4.61 -0.42
C ARG A 136 14.90 -3.59 -1.47
N LYS A 137 15.86 -2.97 -2.17
CA LYS A 137 15.62 -1.87 -3.10
C LYS A 137 14.93 -2.33 -4.39
N GLY A 138 15.43 -3.41 -5.01
CA GLY A 138 14.97 -3.86 -6.33
C GLY A 138 13.79 -4.83 -6.28
N ILE A 139 13.62 -5.59 -5.19
CA ILE A 139 12.66 -6.70 -5.14
C ILE A 139 11.55 -6.44 -4.12
N SER A 140 11.88 -6.20 -2.83
CA SER A 140 10.85 -6.23 -1.78
C SER A 140 10.15 -4.88 -1.58
N LYS A 141 10.84 -3.74 -1.58
CA LYS A 141 10.31 -2.44 -1.12
C LYS A 141 9.02 -2.05 -1.86
N ARG A 142 9.11 -1.83 -3.16
CA ARG A 142 7.98 -1.31 -3.94
C ARG A 142 6.83 -2.32 -4.03
N GLY A 143 7.14 -3.61 -4.12
CA GLY A 143 6.15 -4.67 -4.12
C GLY A 143 5.38 -4.74 -2.82
N SER A 144 6.06 -4.65 -1.68
CA SER A 144 5.45 -4.63 -0.36
C SER A 144 4.63 -3.36 -0.10
N MET A 145 5.13 -2.18 -0.50
CA MET A 145 4.35 -0.93 -0.41
C MET A 145 3.03 -1.03 -1.17
N THR A 146 3.08 -1.48 -2.42
CA THR A 146 1.89 -1.53 -3.28
C THR A 146 0.94 -2.66 -2.90
N ARG A 147 1.42 -3.70 -2.19
CA ARG A 147 0.58 -4.81 -1.71
C ARG A 147 -0.44 -4.36 -0.66
N ALA A 148 -0.10 -3.44 0.24
CA ALA A 148 -1.05 -2.85 1.19
C ALA A 148 -2.28 -2.25 0.48
N TYR A 149 -2.10 -1.83 -0.77
CA TYR A 149 -3.15 -1.31 -1.64
C TYR A 149 -3.63 -2.34 -2.67
N SER A 150 -3.61 -3.62 -2.32
CA SER A 150 -4.12 -4.76 -3.10
C SER A 150 -3.48 -4.96 -4.48
N ALA A 151 -2.24 -4.49 -4.69
CA ALA A 151 -1.54 -4.78 -5.93
C ALA A 151 -1.37 -6.29 -6.14
N GLY A 152 -1.80 -6.78 -7.31
CA GLY A 152 -1.65 -8.18 -7.69
C GLY A 152 -0.24 -8.50 -8.22
N SER A 153 0.09 -9.80 -8.27
CA SER A 153 1.40 -10.29 -8.67
C SER A 153 1.91 -9.74 -10.02
N LYS A 154 1.03 -9.56 -10.99
CA LYS A 154 1.40 -8.99 -12.31
C LYS A 154 1.94 -7.56 -12.17
N LYS A 155 1.24 -6.69 -11.43
CA LYS A 155 1.67 -5.30 -11.24
C LYS A 155 2.94 -5.21 -10.41
N ILE A 156 3.06 -6.04 -9.37
CA ILE A 156 4.28 -6.14 -8.57
C ILE A 156 5.46 -6.59 -9.44
N ALA A 157 5.29 -7.60 -10.31
CA ALA A 157 6.33 -8.07 -11.22
C ALA A 157 6.79 -6.99 -12.21
N GLU A 158 5.86 -6.23 -12.78
CA GLU A 158 6.17 -5.11 -13.69
C GLU A 158 7.01 -4.04 -12.98
N ASN A 159 6.59 -3.65 -11.77
CA ASN A 159 7.30 -2.67 -10.95
C ASN A 159 8.70 -3.19 -10.55
N MET A 160 8.78 -4.44 -10.08
CA MET A 160 10.04 -5.10 -9.69
C MET A 160 11.04 -5.14 -10.86
N PHE A 161 10.58 -5.49 -12.05
CA PHE A 161 11.46 -5.52 -13.24
C PHE A 161 11.93 -4.12 -13.64
N PHE A 162 11.05 -3.12 -13.51
CA PHE A 162 11.42 -1.72 -13.73
C PHE A 162 12.51 -1.28 -12.73
N ASP A 163 12.35 -1.60 -11.45
CA ASP A 163 13.29 -1.23 -10.40
C ASP A 163 14.64 -1.97 -10.58
N CYS A 164 14.60 -3.26 -10.92
CA CYS A 164 15.82 -4.02 -11.27
C CYS A 164 16.55 -3.47 -12.50
N LYS A 165 15.84 -2.90 -13.47
CA LYS A 165 16.45 -2.22 -14.61
C LYS A 165 17.08 -0.88 -14.24
N SER A 166 16.40 -0.08 -13.43
CA SER A 166 16.89 1.25 -13.03
C SER A 166 18.14 1.18 -12.15
N GLU A 167 18.36 0.05 -11.48
CA GLU A 167 19.52 -0.22 -10.63
C GLU A 167 20.57 -1.14 -11.30
N ASP A 168 20.41 -1.47 -12.58
CA ASP A 168 21.25 -2.39 -13.34
C ASP A 168 21.30 -3.84 -12.82
N TYR A 169 20.47 -4.22 -11.86
CA TYR A 169 20.41 -5.57 -11.27
C TYR A 169 20.00 -6.64 -12.29
N HIS A 170 19.23 -6.25 -13.33
CA HIS A 170 18.87 -7.17 -14.41
C HIS A 170 20.09 -7.66 -15.20
N THR A 171 21.12 -6.82 -15.35
CA THR A 171 22.38 -7.19 -16.02
C THR A 171 23.35 -7.86 -15.04
N GLU A 172 23.49 -7.31 -13.85
CA GLU A 172 24.43 -7.76 -12.81
C GLU A 172 24.11 -9.20 -12.33
N TYR A 173 22.81 -9.47 -12.05
CA TYR A 173 22.35 -10.77 -11.52
C TYR A 173 21.57 -11.59 -12.54
N GLY A 174 21.47 -11.16 -13.78
CA GLY A 174 20.76 -11.86 -14.85
C GLY A 174 19.25 -12.02 -14.61
N ILE A 175 18.61 -11.02 -13.93
CA ILE A 175 17.19 -11.08 -13.58
C ILE A 175 16.32 -10.80 -14.82
N THR A 176 15.46 -11.76 -15.15
CA THR A 176 14.51 -11.65 -16.27
C THR A 176 13.12 -11.24 -15.82
N GLN A 177 12.25 -10.87 -16.77
CA GLN A 177 10.83 -10.59 -16.50
C GLN A 177 10.08 -11.83 -15.95
N ASP A 178 10.47 -13.05 -16.38
CA ASP A 178 9.90 -14.29 -15.86
C ASP A 178 10.31 -14.52 -14.40
N ASP A 179 11.58 -14.26 -14.06
CA ASP A 179 12.05 -14.31 -12.68
C ASP A 179 11.28 -13.33 -11.80
N CYS A 180 11.04 -12.09 -12.25
CA CYS A 180 10.22 -11.10 -11.53
C CYS A 180 8.77 -11.58 -11.37
N THR A 181 8.21 -12.29 -12.35
CA THR A 181 6.86 -12.87 -12.23
C THR A 181 6.80 -13.95 -11.15
N LYS A 182 7.83 -14.78 -11.02
CA LYS A 182 7.92 -15.80 -9.97
C LYS A 182 8.24 -15.15 -8.61
N LEU A 183 9.20 -14.22 -8.57
CA LEU A 183 9.57 -13.46 -7.36
C LEU A 183 8.39 -12.67 -6.80
N SER A 184 7.54 -12.08 -7.64
CA SER A 184 6.35 -11.36 -7.16
C SER A 184 5.35 -12.25 -6.43
N LYS A 185 5.17 -13.49 -6.89
CA LYS A 185 4.32 -14.48 -6.21
C LYS A 185 4.95 -14.95 -4.90
N LEU A 186 6.27 -15.10 -4.89
CA LEU A 186 7.01 -15.47 -3.69
C LEU A 186 6.96 -14.35 -2.65
N LEU A 187 7.13 -13.09 -3.08
CA LEU A 187 7.02 -11.89 -2.25
C LEU A 187 5.64 -11.79 -1.60
N ILE A 188 4.56 -11.98 -2.35
CA ILE A 188 3.20 -11.97 -1.80
C ILE A 188 3.05 -13.02 -0.70
N LYS A 189 3.53 -14.25 -0.91
CA LYS A 189 3.49 -15.30 0.12
C LYS A 189 4.30 -14.94 1.36
N ALA A 190 5.45 -14.28 1.16
CA ALA A 190 6.27 -13.82 2.28
C ALA A 190 5.56 -12.73 3.09
N ILE A 191 4.93 -11.76 2.41
CA ILE A 191 4.14 -10.71 3.05
C ILE A 191 2.98 -11.31 3.83
N ASP A 192 2.21 -12.20 3.21
CA ASP A 192 1.05 -12.85 3.82
C ASP A 192 1.42 -13.65 5.09
N LYS A 193 2.66 -14.16 5.15
CA LYS A 193 3.20 -14.86 6.33
C LYS A 193 3.71 -13.91 7.40
N VAL A 194 4.28 -12.77 6.99
CA VAL A 194 4.82 -11.74 7.90
C VAL A 194 3.70 -10.88 8.48
N CYS A 195 2.61 -10.67 7.75
CA CYS A 195 1.48 -9.82 8.14
C CYS A 195 0.14 -10.53 7.92
N PRO A 196 -0.22 -11.53 8.73
CA PRO A 196 -1.46 -12.30 8.53
C PRO A 196 -2.73 -11.50 8.82
N GLY A 197 -2.74 -10.63 9.83
CA GLY A 197 -3.89 -9.80 10.18
C GLY A 197 -4.30 -8.84 9.08
N PRO A 198 -3.41 -8.03 8.51
CA PRO A 198 -3.67 -7.22 7.34
C PRO A 198 -4.27 -7.96 6.15
N LEU A 199 -3.78 -9.18 5.86
CA LEU A 199 -4.34 -10.00 4.79
C LEU A 199 -5.79 -10.35 5.05
N SER A 200 -6.13 -10.74 6.28
CA SER A 200 -7.51 -11.06 6.65
C SER A 200 -8.44 -9.83 6.54
N THR A 201 -7.96 -8.65 6.93
CA THR A 201 -8.69 -7.37 6.76
C THR A 201 -8.95 -7.07 5.28
N MET A 202 -7.94 -7.20 4.43
CA MET A 202 -8.09 -6.96 2.99
C MET A 202 -9.08 -7.94 2.36
N THR A 203 -9.04 -9.21 2.76
CA THR A 203 -9.96 -10.26 2.30
C THR A 203 -11.38 -9.94 2.75
N TYR A 204 -11.59 -9.58 4.01
CA TYR A 204 -12.88 -9.22 4.55
C TYR A 204 -13.53 -8.03 3.80
N LEU A 205 -12.78 -6.97 3.52
CA LEU A 205 -13.26 -5.84 2.71
C LEU A 205 -13.67 -6.27 1.29
N GLN A 206 -12.95 -7.23 0.69
CA GLN A 206 -13.29 -7.78 -0.63
C GLN A 206 -14.55 -8.64 -0.56
N ASP A 207 -14.71 -9.44 0.49
CA ASP A 207 -15.87 -10.31 0.70
C ASP A 207 -17.15 -9.50 0.94
N LEU A 208 -17.08 -8.43 1.74
CA LEU A 208 -18.16 -7.45 1.88
C LEU A 208 -18.54 -6.82 0.55
N SER A 209 -17.54 -6.52 -0.29
CA SER A 209 -17.77 -5.96 -1.63
C SER A 209 -18.45 -6.95 -2.56
N MET A 210 -18.06 -8.22 -2.50
CA MET A 210 -18.74 -9.30 -3.24
C MET A 210 -20.17 -9.46 -2.77
N TYR A 211 -20.40 -9.36 -1.47
CA TYR A 211 -21.72 -9.38 -0.89
C TYR A 211 -22.58 -8.24 -1.46
N GLN A 212 -22.16 -7.03 -1.38
CA GLN A 212 -22.88 -5.86 -1.85
C GLN A 212 -23.26 -5.95 -3.34
N LEU A 213 -22.35 -6.40 -4.19
CA LEU A 213 -22.60 -6.58 -5.62
C LEU A 213 -23.58 -7.72 -5.94
N GLY A 214 -24.04 -8.44 -4.92
CA GLY A 214 -24.88 -9.61 -5.14
C GLY A 214 -24.14 -10.78 -5.75
N SER A 215 -22.86 -10.86 -5.54
CA SER A 215 -22.01 -11.95 -6.01
C SER A 215 -21.90 -13.05 -4.96
N HIS A 216 -22.99 -13.28 -4.18
CA HIS A 216 -22.94 -14.30 -3.14
C HIS A 216 -22.80 -15.69 -3.68
N VAL A 217 -21.68 -16.22 -3.33
CA VAL A 217 -21.58 -17.58 -2.85
C VAL A 217 -21.44 -17.44 -1.33
N LYS A 218 -22.29 -18.09 -0.52
CA LYS A 218 -22.06 -18.21 0.92
C LYS A 218 -20.60 -18.62 1.12
N ILE A 219 -19.84 -17.77 1.83
CA ILE A 219 -18.47 -18.08 2.21
C ILE A 219 -18.53 -18.83 3.55
N ASP A 220 -19.20 -19.97 3.51
CA ASP A 220 -18.97 -21.10 4.37
C ASP A 220 -17.80 -21.91 3.78
N SER A 221 -17.35 -22.93 4.48
CA SER A 221 -16.38 -23.92 3.94
C SER A 221 -16.72 -24.38 2.51
N ASP A 222 -18.01 -24.35 2.15
CA ASP A 222 -18.54 -24.65 0.84
C ASP A 222 -18.31 -23.53 -0.20
N GLY A 223 -18.13 -22.27 0.20
CA GLY A 223 -17.88 -21.14 -0.69
C GLY A 223 -16.46 -21.14 -1.28
N TYR A 224 -15.48 -21.55 -0.50
CA TYR A 224 -14.13 -21.80 -1.00
C TYR A 224 -14.12 -23.00 -1.95
N GLU A 225 -14.87 -24.05 -1.62
CA GLU A 225 -15.11 -25.19 -2.49
C GLU A 225 -15.91 -24.83 -3.73
N ALA A 226 -16.93 -23.96 -3.62
CA ALA A 226 -17.72 -23.53 -4.77
C ALA A 226 -16.93 -22.69 -5.77
N ASN A 227 -16.03 -21.81 -5.31
CA ASN A 227 -15.09 -21.10 -6.18
C ASN A 227 -14.04 -22.03 -6.79
N ALA A 228 -13.55 -23.01 -6.05
CA ALA A 228 -12.66 -24.05 -6.56
C ALA A 228 -13.39 -24.90 -7.61
N LYS A 229 -14.60 -25.37 -7.34
CA LYS A 229 -15.47 -26.12 -8.27
C LYS A 229 -15.85 -25.30 -9.50
N TYR A 230 -16.13 -23.99 -9.36
CA TYR A 230 -16.37 -23.13 -10.52
C TYR A 230 -15.13 -23.02 -11.42
N ARG A 231 -13.93 -22.88 -10.85
CA ARG A 231 -12.69 -22.89 -11.62
C ARG A 231 -12.42 -24.23 -12.29
N GLU A 232 -12.64 -25.33 -11.56
CA GLU A 232 -12.49 -26.68 -12.08
C GLU A 232 -13.46 -26.93 -13.25
N TYR A 233 -14.74 -26.60 -13.10
CA TYR A 233 -15.72 -26.72 -14.18
C TYR A 233 -15.42 -25.77 -15.36
N SER A 234 -14.91 -24.57 -15.11
CA SER A 234 -14.50 -23.65 -16.16
C SER A 234 -13.33 -24.21 -16.94
N GLN A 235 -12.33 -24.77 -16.26
CA GLN A 235 -11.17 -25.42 -16.86
C GLN A 235 -11.63 -26.63 -17.69
N LEU A 236 -12.43 -27.50 -17.12
CA LEU A 236 -12.96 -28.68 -17.79
C LEU A 236 -13.76 -28.32 -19.06
N ARG A 237 -14.63 -27.28 -18.98
CA ARG A 237 -15.32 -26.75 -20.16
C ARG A 237 -14.33 -26.34 -21.24
N ASP A 238 -13.31 -25.57 -20.88
CA ASP A 238 -12.34 -25.04 -21.85
C ASP A 238 -11.51 -26.17 -22.49
N ASP A 239 -11.17 -27.19 -21.72
CA ASP A 239 -10.43 -28.36 -22.19
C ASP A 239 -11.31 -29.23 -23.13
N LEU A 240 -12.58 -29.45 -22.79
CA LEU A 240 -13.54 -30.11 -23.67
C LEU A 240 -13.80 -29.33 -24.96
N MET A 241 -13.85 -27.99 -24.87
CA MET A 241 -14.06 -27.12 -26.03
C MET A 241 -12.86 -27.13 -27.00
N LYS A 242 -11.63 -27.35 -26.51
CA LYS A 242 -10.40 -27.41 -27.33
C LYS A 242 -10.22 -28.72 -28.08
N LYS A 243 -10.96 -29.78 -27.73
CA LYS A 243 -10.87 -31.06 -28.45
C LYS A 243 -11.33 -30.91 -29.90
N ASN A 244 -10.48 -31.29 -30.86
CA ASN A 244 -10.78 -31.22 -32.30
C ASN A 244 -11.86 -32.19 -32.74
N PHE A 245 -11.96 -33.34 -32.07
CA PHE A 245 -13.04 -34.32 -32.28
C PHE A 245 -13.68 -34.63 -30.94
N LYS A 246 -15.01 -34.46 -30.84
CA LYS A 246 -15.80 -34.72 -29.65
C LYS A 246 -16.57 -36.00 -29.83
N THR A 247 -16.47 -36.87 -28.84
CA THR A 247 -17.34 -38.06 -28.76
C THR A 247 -18.70 -37.65 -28.16
N ASP A 248 -19.75 -38.49 -28.32
CA ASP A 248 -21.06 -38.25 -27.70
C ASP A 248 -20.92 -38.07 -26.19
N LYS A 249 -20.01 -38.81 -25.55
CA LYS A 249 -19.69 -38.69 -24.12
C LYS A 249 -19.10 -37.34 -23.78
N ASP A 250 -18.18 -36.79 -24.62
CA ASP A 250 -17.60 -35.45 -24.43
C ASP A 250 -18.66 -34.36 -24.56
N LEU A 251 -19.66 -34.55 -25.43
CA LEU A 251 -20.78 -33.62 -25.61
C LEU A 251 -21.76 -33.64 -24.43
N GLU A 252 -22.06 -34.82 -23.88
CA GLU A 252 -22.86 -34.96 -22.65
C GLU A 252 -22.16 -34.32 -21.47
N GLU A 253 -20.87 -34.59 -21.28
CA GLU A 253 -20.04 -34.00 -20.21
C GLU A 253 -19.93 -32.47 -20.35
N LEU A 254 -19.75 -31.95 -21.56
CA LEU A 254 -19.72 -30.50 -21.83
C LEU A 254 -21.09 -29.86 -21.47
N ASN A 255 -22.18 -30.49 -21.85
CA ASN A 255 -23.55 -29.99 -21.54
C ASN A 255 -23.77 -29.95 -20.02
N ASP A 256 -23.36 -30.98 -19.30
CA ASP A 256 -23.49 -31.09 -17.84
C ASP A 256 -22.67 -30.00 -17.13
N VAL A 257 -21.41 -29.79 -17.59
CA VAL A 257 -20.53 -28.73 -17.08
C VAL A 257 -21.10 -27.34 -17.35
N VAL A 258 -21.68 -27.10 -18.53
CA VAL A 258 -22.35 -25.83 -18.87
C VAL A 258 -23.57 -25.57 -18.00
N ILE A 259 -24.38 -26.63 -17.70
CA ILE A 259 -25.51 -26.51 -16.79
C ILE A 259 -25.05 -26.17 -15.37
N LYS A 260 -24.02 -26.85 -14.85
CA LYS A 260 -23.42 -26.55 -13.54
C LYS A 260 -22.87 -25.13 -13.47
N LEU A 261 -22.13 -24.68 -14.48
CA LEU A 261 -21.64 -23.30 -14.57
C LEU A 261 -22.76 -22.25 -14.61
N LYS A 262 -23.87 -22.55 -15.32
CA LYS A 262 -25.06 -21.68 -15.32
C LYS A 262 -25.72 -21.61 -13.94
N GLN A 263 -25.76 -22.68 -13.19
CA GLN A 263 -26.29 -22.68 -11.82
C GLN A 263 -25.45 -21.80 -10.90
N PHE A 264 -24.11 -21.88 -11.00
CA PHE A 264 -23.22 -20.97 -10.29
C PHE A 264 -23.43 -19.51 -10.69
N THR A 265 -23.51 -19.21 -12.00
CA THR A 265 -23.76 -17.85 -12.49
C THR A 265 -25.15 -17.32 -12.13
N THR A 266 -26.15 -18.18 -11.97
CA THR A 266 -27.50 -17.76 -11.56
C THR A 266 -27.53 -17.45 -10.05
N ARG A 267 -26.84 -18.24 -9.23
CA ARG A 267 -26.61 -17.90 -7.80
C ARG A 267 -25.86 -16.60 -7.62
N LEU A 268 -24.87 -16.32 -8.47
CA LEU A 268 -24.11 -15.07 -8.49
C LEU A 268 -24.96 -13.84 -8.92
N LYS A 269 -26.14 -14.03 -9.49
CA LYS A 269 -27.05 -12.95 -9.93
C LYS A 269 -28.07 -12.52 -8.89
N HIS A 270 -28.25 -13.24 -7.81
CA HIS A 270 -29.32 -13.04 -6.82
C HIS A 270 -28.88 -12.28 -5.55
N GLY A 271 -27.79 -11.54 -5.60
CA GLY A 271 -27.48 -10.64 -4.54
C GLY A 271 -28.20 -9.30 -4.65
N LYS A 272 -27.98 -8.42 -3.68
CA LYS A 272 -28.69 -7.14 -3.53
C LYS A 272 -28.57 -6.20 -4.75
N GLY A 273 -27.59 -6.40 -5.61
CA GLY A 273 -27.42 -5.66 -6.87
C GLY A 273 -27.20 -4.17 -6.68
N ASP A 274 -26.71 -3.75 -5.53
CA ASP A 274 -26.32 -2.36 -5.31
C ASP A 274 -24.85 -2.19 -5.72
N ASP A 275 -24.62 -1.37 -6.73
CA ASP A 275 -23.31 -1.13 -7.32
C ASP A 275 -22.49 -0.12 -6.52
N LYS A 276 -22.89 0.20 -5.28
CA LYS A 276 -22.26 1.23 -4.44
C LYS A 276 -22.10 0.76 -3.00
N ILE A 277 -20.94 1.08 -2.42
CA ILE A 277 -20.72 0.98 -0.97
C ILE A 277 -20.54 2.40 -0.43
N LYS A 278 -21.11 2.66 0.74
CA LYS A 278 -20.99 3.94 1.42
C LYS A 278 -20.44 3.74 2.81
N TRP A 279 -19.52 4.61 3.21
CA TRP A 279 -19.06 4.69 4.60
C TRP A 279 -18.75 6.12 5.00
N SER A 280 -18.78 6.39 6.29
CA SER A 280 -18.29 7.63 6.86
C SER A 280 -16.92 7.39 7.47
N THR A 281 -15.97 8.26 7.18
CA THR A 281 -14.63 8.21 7.77
C THR A 281 -14.65 8.78 9.18
N PRO A 282 -13.63 8.52 10.02
CA PRO A 282 -13.50 9.12 11.34
C PRO A 282 -13.52 10.66 11.34
N SER A 283 -13.08 11.31 10.26
CA SER A 283 -13.17 12.77 10.09
C SER A 283 -14.58 13.27 9.69
N GLY A 284 -15.57 12.36 9.56
CA GLY A 284 -16.93 12.69 9.18
C GLY A 284 -17.17 12.83 7.67
N PHE A 285 -16.17 12.54 6.82
CA PHE A 285 -16.35 12.56 5.38
C PHE A 285 -17.11 11.33 4.90
N ASN A 286 -18.16 11.54 4.08
CA ASN A 286 -18.96 10.46 3.51
C ASN A 286 -18.38 10.02 2.17
N VAL A 287 -17.90 8.81 2.11
CA VAL A 287 -17.38 8.18 0.89
C VAL A 287 -18.49 7.40 0.19
N VAL A 288 -18.61 7.57 -1.12
CA VAL A 288 -19.44 6.74 -2.00
C VAL A 288 -18.52 6.05 -2.99
N TYR A 289 -18.34 4.76 -2.81
CA TYR A 289 -17.47 3.96 -3.66
C TYR A 289 -18.29 3.23 -4.73
N GLU A 290 -17.94 3.46 -5.99
CA GLU A 290 -18.51 2.82 -7.17
C GLU A 290 -17.43 2.61 -8.25
N LYS A 291 -17.59 1.59 -9.07
CA LYS A 291 -16.64 1.29 -10.16
C LYS A 291 -17.40 0.85 -11.40
N TRP A 292 -17.17 1.58 -12.51
CA TRP A 292 -17.83 1.33 -13.78
C TRP A 292 -16.85 0.83 -14.83
N ILE A 293 -17.32 -0.03 -15.74
CA ILE A 293 -16.58 -0.35 -16.95
C ILE A 293 -16.45 0.93 -17.77
N MET A 294 -15.22 1.27 -18.15
CA MET A 294 -14.91 2.44 -18.96
C MET A 294 -14.87 2.05 -20.42
N GLN A 295 -15.36 2.92 -21.28
CA GLN A 295 -15.26 2.75 -22.73
C GLN A 295 -14.70 4.00 -23.41
N ASP A 296 -13.99 3.80 -24.50
CA ASP A 296 -13.49 4.87 -25.34
C ASP A 296 -14.65 5.55 -26.08
N ARG A 297 -14.82 6.84 -25.86
CA ARG A 297 -15.72 7.68 -26.65
C ARG A 297 -14.90 8.62 -27.51
N LYS A 298 -15.03 8.45 -28.83
CA LYS A 298 -14.38 9.34 -29.80
C LYS A 298 -15.27 10.53 -30.08
N ALA A 299 -14.82 11.72 -29.69
CA ALA A 299 -15.46 12.99 -30.11
C ALA A 299 -14.61 13.62 -31.21
N ARG A 300 -15.27 13.96 -32.33
CA ARG A 300 -14.62 14.70 -33.42
C ARG A 300 -15.01 16.17 -33.32
N GLY A 301 -14.00 17.02 -33.25
CA GLY A 301 -14.18 18.47 -33.21
C GLY A 301 -13.31 19.16 -34.27
N ARG A 302 -13.61 20.42 -34.57
CA ARG A 302 -12.74 21.29 -35.36
C ARG A 302 -12.13 22.34 -34.44
N ILE A 303 -10.80 22.41 -34.42
CA ILE A 303 -10.07 23.45 -33.69
C ILE A 303 -9.28 24.23 -34.75
N LYS A 304 -9.56 25.56 -34.86
CA LYS A 304 -8.88 26.43 -35.80
C LYS A 304 -7.36 26.46 -35.51
N GLY A 305 -6.55 26.08 -36.50
CA GLY A 305 -5.09 26.06 -36.36
C GLY A 305 -4.50 24.78 -35.79
N TYR A 306 -5.31 23.76 -35.49
CA TYR A 306 -4.84 22.48 -34.96
C TYR A 306 -5.40 21.29 -35.75
N GLY A 307 -4.66 20.22 -35.89
CA GLY A 307 -5.09 18.96 -36.50
C GLY A 307 -4.62 18.77 -37.94
N ASN A 308 -5.30 17.89 -38.69
CA ASN A 308 -5.02 17.62 -40.11
C ASN A 308 -5.34 18.83 -40.99
N LYS A 309 -5.11 18.75 -42.32
CA LYS A 309 -5.40 19.84 -43.29
C LYS A 309 -6.81 20.40 -43.22
N THR A 310 -7.76 19.68 -42.62
CA THR A 310 -9.17 20.12 -42.44
C THR A 310 -9.43 20.68 -41.03
N GLY A 311 -8.44 20.78 -40.16
CA GLY A 311 -8.58 21.21 -38.76
C GLY A 311 -9.38 20.25 -37.89
N GLN A 312 -9.58 18.99 -38.30
CA GLN A 312 -10.26 17.98 -37.50
C GLN A 312 -9.32 17.38 -36.43
N VAL A 313 -9.79 17.40 -35.20
CA VAL A 313 -9.15 16.77 -34.06
C VAL A 313 -10.08 15.69 -33.53
N THR A 314 -9.53 14.50 -33.28
CA THR A 314 -10.27 13.43 -32.64
C THR A 314 -9.77 13.32 -31.19
N HIS A 315 -10.64 13.60 -30.24
CA HIS A 315 -10.39 13.35 -28.83
C HIS A 315 -10.95 11.99 -28.47
N VAL A 316 -10.15 11.19 -27.75
CA VAL A 316 -10.60 9.95 -27.13
C VAL A 316 -10.75 10.22 -25.65
N ALA A 317 -11.95 10.10 -25.13
CA ALA A 317 -12.24 10.22 -23.71
C ALA A 317 -12.72 8.86 -23.18
N LEU A 318 -12.19 8.46 -22.04
CA LEU A 318 -12.73 7.34 -21.28
C LEU A 318 -14.00 7.82 -20.57
N VAL A 319 -15.12 7.21 -20.89
CA VAL A 319 -16.41 7.51 -20.24
C VAL A 319 -16.95 6.28 -19.55
N PRO A 320 -17.58 6.43 -18.36
CA PRO A 320 -18.19 5.31 -17.68
C PRO A 320 -19.37 4.76 -18.48
N THR A 321 -19.47 3.44 -18.54
CA THR A 321 -20.69 2.75 -18.98
C THR A 321 -21.66 2.67 -17.82
N ARG A 322 -22.89 2.18 -18.08
CA ARG A 322 -23.84 1.87 -17.00
C ARG A 322 -23.65 0.45 -16.45
N MET A 323 -22.55 -0.22 -16.80
CA MET A 323 -22.24 -1.57 -16.34
C MET A 323 -21.16 -1.51 -15.27
N PRO A 324 -21.37 -2.12 -14.08
CA PRO A 324 -20.37 -2.14 -13.03
C PRO A 324 -19.17 -2.99 -13.44
N ASP A 325 -17.98 -2.48 -13.16
CA ASP A 325 -16.74 -3.26 -13.20
C ASP A 325 -16.61 -4.06 -11.91
N ARG A 326 -17.25 -5.21 -11.84
CA ARG A 326 -17.31 -6.06 -10.64
C ARG A 326 -15.92 -6.42 -10.11
N ARG A 327 -15.00 -6.81 -11.00
CA ARG A 327 -13.65 -7.16 -10.61
C ARG A 327 -12.88 -5.95 -10.08
N GLY A 328 -12.96 -4.84 -10.78
CA GLY A 328 -12.31 -3.59 -10.36
C GLY A 328 -12.89 -3.07 -9.05
N PHE A 329 -14.21 -3.24 -8.83
CA PHE A 329 -14.89 -2.88 -7.59
C PHE A 329 -14.34 -3.70 -6.39
N ILE A 330 -14.33 -5.02 -6.47
CA ILE A 330 -13.84 -5.90 -5.40
C ILE A 330 -12.36 -5.63 -5.10
N CYS A 331 -11.50 -5.61 -6.13
CA CYS A 331 -10.07 -5.38 -5.94
C CYS A 331 -9.74 -3.97 -5.45
N GLY A 332 -10.59 -2.99 -5.75
CA GLY A 332 -10.38 -1.61 -5.37
C GLY A 332 -10.94 -1.23 -3.99
N MET A 333 -11.74 -2.09 -3.35
CA MET A 333 -12.36 -1.74 -2.06
C MET A 333 -11.32 -1.51 -0.96
N SER A 334 -10.42 -2.46 -0.73
CA SER A 334 -9.38 -2.34 0.30
C SER A 334 -8.50 -1.10 0.11
N PRO A 335 -7.89 -0.83 -1.07
CA PRO A 335 -7.09 0.37 -1.24
C PRO A 335 -7.88 1.67 -1.05
N ASN A 336 -9.12 1.76 -1.54
CA ASN A 336 -9.91 2.99 -1.37
C ASN A 336 -10.31 3.20 0.09
N TYR A 337 -10.60 2.12 0.82
CA TYR A 337 -10.87 2.20 2.25
C TYR A 337 -9.65 2.70 3.02
N ILE A 338 -8.48 2.08 2.82
CA ILE A 338 -7.24 2.49 3.51
C ILE A 338 -6.84 3.92 3.16
N HIS A 339 -6.92 4.33 1.89
CA HIS A 339 -6.68 5.73 1.50
C HIS A 339 -7.67 6.71 2.16
N SER A 340 -8.91 6.30 2.38
CA SER A 340 -9.88 7.15 3.08
C SER A 340 -9.56 7.30 4.58
N MET A 341 -8.97 6.28 5.19
CA MET A 341 -8.49 6.31 6.57
C MET A 341 -7.26 7.21 6.71
N ASP A 342 -6.29 7.07 5.80
CA ASP A 342 -5.12 7.93 5.71
C ASP A 342 -5.50 9.40 5.54
N ALA A 343 -6.38 9.71 4.57
CA ALA A 343 -6.91 11.06 4.38
C ALA A 343 -7.67 11.58 5.61
N SER A 344 -8.37 10.70 6.33
CA SER A 344 -9.07 11.05 7.57
C SER A 344 -8.10 11.37 8.69
N HIS A 345 -7.02 10.61 8.82
CA HIS A 345 -5.95 10.87 9.78
C HIS A 345 -5.35 12.26 9.56
N MET A 346 -4.94 12.57 8.33
CA MET A 346 -4.43 13.89 7.96
C MET A 346 -5.45 15.01 8.27
N ALA A 347 -6.72 14.83 7.89
CA ALA A 347 -7.77 15.85 8.11
C ALA A 347 -7.99 16.13 9.60
N LEU A 348 -7.98 15.11 10.44
CA LEU A 348 -8.12 15.25 11.88
C LEU A 348 -6.91 15.96 12.50
N VAL A 349 -5.68 15.57 12.11
CA VAL A 349 -4.45 16.25 12.54
C VAL A 349 -4.49 17.73 12.15
N ILE A 350 -4.85 18.06 10.91
CA ILE A 350 -4.96 19.46 10.45
C ILE A 350 -6.01 20.23 11.25
N SER A 351 -7.15 19.61 11.53
CA SER A 351 -8.26 20.29 12.23
C SER A 351 -7.91 20.66 13.68
N GLU A 352 -6.99 19.94 14.30
CA GLU A 352 -6.58 20.17 15.71
C GLU A 352 -5.23 20.90 15.80
N TRP A 353 -4.48 20.98 14.71
CA TRP A 353 -3.19 21.63 14.68
C TRP A 353 -3.31 23.16 14.67
N ASN A 354 -2.59 23.81 15.57
CA ASN A 354 -2.50 25.26 15.62
C ASN A 354 -1.04 25.70 15.45
N GLY A 355 -0.64 25.92 14.22
CA GLY A 355 0.72 26.30 13.82
C GLY A 355 0.93 26.17 12.31
N CYS A 356 2.17 26.39 11.87
CA CYS A 356 2.52 26.13 10.47
C CYS A 356 2.46 24.63 10.18
N PHE A 357 1.85 24.28 9.03
CA PHE A 357 1.67 22.89 8.64
C PHE A 357 1.79 22.74 7.13
N ALA A 358 2.48 21.69 6.71
CA ALA A 358 2.44 21.22 5.33
C ALA A 358 2.31 19.70 5.33
N ALA A 359 1.66 19.15 4.31
CA ALA A 359 1.51 17.72 4.17
C ALA A 359 1.67 17.28 2.71
N VAL A 360 2.27 16.12 2.53
CA VAL A 360 2.30 15.39 1.26
C VAL A 360 1.90 13.95 1.57
N HIS A 361 0.63 13.61 1.31
CA HIS A 361 0.04 12.33 1.70
C HIS A 361 0.17 12.06 3.21
N ASP A 362 0.94 11.03 3.58
CA ASP A 362 1.24 10.55 4.94
C ASP A 362 2.51 11.16 5.54
N SER A 363 3.10 12.16 4.90
CA SER A 363 4.22 12.94 5.40
C SER A 363 3.75 14.32 5.86
N PHE A 364 3.92 14.62 7.14
CA PHE A 364 3.52 15.89 7.76
C PHE A 364 4.75 16.71 8.09
N SER A 365 4.65 18.02 8.01
CA SER A 365 5.76 18.91 8.23
C SER A 365 5.36 20.13 9.04
N THR A 366 6.25 20.55 9.92
CA THR A 366 6.13 21.80 10.69
C THR A 366 7.53 22.39 10.93
N HIS A 367 7.64 23.48 11.69
CA HIS A 367 8.92 24.03 12.09
C HIS A 367 9.61 23.14 13.14
N ALA A 368 10.93 23.17 13.21
CA ALA A 368 11.74 22.32 14.10
C ALA A 368 11.28 22.40 15.57
N SER A 369 10.88 23.58 16.05
CA SER A 369 10.39 23.78 17.43
C SER A 369 9.07 23.09 17.75
N ASP A 370 8.30 22.70 16.75
CA ASP A 370 6.94 22.16 16.90
C ASP A 370 6.83 20.67 16.50
N VAL A 371 7.94 20.04 16.10
CA VAL A 371 7.97 18.65 15.59
C VAL A 371 7.44 17.67 16.63
N ASP A 372 7.92 17.74 17.88
CA ASP A 372 7.50 16.83 18.95
C ASP A 372 6.00 16.97 19.22
N ARG A 373 5.49 18.19 19.28
CA ARG A 373 4.05 18.46 19.47
C ARG A 373 3.21 17.92 18.30
N LEU A 374 3.72 18.04 17.06
CA LEU A 374 3.04 17.47 15.88
C LEU A 374 3.05 15.95 15.93
N LEU A 375 4.16 15.34 16.31
CA LEU A 375 4.29 13.89 16.45
C LEU A 375 3.31 13.35 17.50
N ASP A 376 3.24 13.97 18.68
CA ASP A 376 2.31 13.60 19.74
C ASP A 376 0.85 13.71 19.29
N LEU A 377 0.48 14.80 18.63
CA LEU A 377 -0.87 14.96 18.08
C LEU A 377 -1.18 13.88 17.03
N THR A 378 -0.23 13.59 16.15
CA THR A 378 -0.37 12.58 15.11
C THR A 378 -0.64 11.19 15.71
N LYS A 379 0.10 10.81 16.76
CA LYS A 379 -0.11 9.57 17.53
C LYS A 379 -1.49 9.54 18.18
N GLN A 380 -1.87 10.59 18.90
CA GLN A 380 -3.16 10.68 19.60
C GLN A 380 -4.36 10.58 18.65
N VAL A 381 -4.27 11.24 17.49
CA VAL A 381 -5.32 11.18 16.47
C VAL A 381 -5.44 9.76 15.93
N PHE A 382 -4.32 9.10 15.60
CA PHE A 382 -4.33 7.73 15.10
C PHE A 382 -4.92 6.75 16.13
N ILE A 383 -4.54 6.87 17.41
CA ILE A 383 -5.10 6.05 18.49
C ILE A 383 -6.61 6.22 18.54
N ARG A 384 -7.12 7.46 18.58
CA ARG A 384 -8.56 7.73 18.60
C ARG A 384 -9.33 7.18 17.42
N MET A 385 -8.69 7.08 16.24
CA MET A 385 -9.30 6.48 15.06
C MET A 385 -9.52 4.97 15.19
N TYR A 386 -8.71 4.30 16.01
CA TYR A 386 -8.71 2.83 16.11
C TYR A 386 -8.96 2.29 17.54
N ASP A 387 -9.24 3.14 18.53
CA ASP A 387 -9.58 2.74 19.91
C ASP A 387 -11.01 2.16 19.99
N TYR A 388 -11.20 1.03 19.32
CA TYR A 388 -12.43 0.23 19.33
C TYR A 388 -12.11 -1.18 19.81
N ASP A 389 -13.03 -1.82 20.50
CA ASP A 389 -12.90 -3.22 20.89
C ASP A 389 -12.80 -4.11 19.65
N ASN A 390 -13.64 -3.88 18.66
CA ASN A 390 -13.67 -4.59 17.40
C ASN A 390 -13.92 -3.65 16.22
N TYR A 391 -12.88 -3.32 15.48
CA TYR A 391 -12.99 -2.43 14.33
C TYR A 391 -13.71 -3.07 13.14
N PHE A 392 -13.76 -4.40 13.05
CA PHE A 392 -14.52 -5.10 11.99
C PHE A 392 -16.02 -4.87 12.10
N GLU A 393 -16.55 -4.59 13.29
CA GLU A 393 -17.95 -4.18 13.45
C GLU A 393 -18.22 -2.82 12.83
N VAL A 394 -17.26 -1.88 12.94
CA VAL A 394 -17.35 -0.58 12.27
C VAL A 394 -17.41 -0.74 10.76
N ILE A 395 -16.53 -1.61 10.21
CA ILE A 395 -16.52 -1.92 8.78
C ILE A 395 -17.83 -2.62 8.35
N ARG A 396 -18.33 -3.55 9.15
CA ARG A 396 -19.56 -4.31 8.85
C ARG A 396 -20.78 -3.40 8.71
N ASN A 397 -20.85 -2.33 9.50
CA ASN A 397 -21.94 -1.36 9.46
C ASN A 397 -22.09 -0.63 8.11
N PHE A 398 -21.13 -0.78 7.18
CA PHE A 398 -21.27 -0.29 5.81
C PHE A 398 -22.30 -1.08 5.01
N ILE A 399 -22.54 -2.34 5.42
CA ILE A 399 -23.43 -3.28 4.74
C ILE A 399 -24.26 -4.00 5.80
N THR A 400 -25.40 -3.42 6.15
CA THR A 400 -26.23 -3.82 7.29
C THR A 400 -26.78 -5.25 7.23
N ASP A 401 -26.91 -5.84 6.04
CA ASP A 401 -27.50 -7.18 5.87
C ASP A 401 -26.42 -8.27 5.72
N ALA A 402 -25.16 -7.96 5.94
CA ALA A 402 -24.04 -8.90 5.78
C ALA A 402 -23.75 -9.71 7.05
N GLU A 403 -24.52 -9.52 8.13
CA GLU A 403 -24.22 -10.08 9.45
C GLU A 403 -24.05 -11.60 9.47
N ASP A 404 -24.93 -12.30 8.72
CA ASP A 404 -24.96 -13.77 8.69
C ASP A 404 -24.17 -14.38 7.51
N ASP A 405 -23.78 -13.57 6.53
CA ASP A 405 -23.29 -14.05 5.24
C ASP A 405 -21.79 -13.82 5.01
N VAL A 406 -21.12 -12.96 5.80
CA VAL A 406 -19.69 -12.67 5.70
C VAL A 406 -19.03 -12.83 7.07
N GLU A 407 -18.20 -13.88 7.19
CA GLU A 407 -17.51 -14.19 8.43
C GLU A 407 -16.47 -13.09 8.78
N GLN A 408 -16.52 -12.62 10.02
CA GLN A 408 -15.53 -11.66 10.52
C GLN A 408 -14.19 -12.36 10.77
N PRO A 409 -13.07 -11.71 10.41
CA PRO A 409 -11.75 -12.19 10.78
C PRO A 409 -11.55 -12.20 12.30
N THR A 410 -10.68 -13.09 12.78
CA THR A 410 -10.24 -13.07 14.16
C THR A 410 -9.39 -11.84 14.42
N LEU A 411 -9.71 -11.08 15.47
CA LEU A 411 -8.87 -9.98 15.95
C LEU A 411 -7.61 -10.51 16.63
N GLY A 412 -6.50 -9.77 16.43
CA GLY A 412 -5.29 -9.94 17.23
C GLY A 412 -5.39 -9.28 18.61
N THR A 413 -4.27 -9.10 19.24
CA THR A 413 -4.14 -8.66 20.65
C THR A 413 -3.42 -7.31 20.79
N LEU A 414 -3.04 -6.64 19.69
CA LEU A 414 -2.37 -5.34 19.70
C LEU A 414 -3.21 -4.31 20.48
N ASP A 415 -2.61 -3.74 21.52
CA ASP A 415 -3.12 -2.53 22.16
C ASP A 415 -2.66 -1.30 21.36
N ILE A 416 -3.61 -0.62 20.74
CA ILE A 416 -3.32 0.56 19.91
C ILE A 416 -2.71 1.71 20.74
N LYS A 417 -2.86 1.72 22.04
CA LYS A 417 -2.32 2.74 22.93
C LYS A 417 -0.81 2.64 23.10
N GLU A 418 -0.21 1.52 22.77
CA GLU A 418 1.26 1.37 22.74
C GLU A 418 1.94 2.36 21.80
N ILE A 419 1.23 2.87 20.79
CA ILE A 419 1.73 3.91 19.87
C ILE A 419 2.22 5.15 20.61
N GLU A 420 1.61 5.52 21.77
CA GLU A 420 2.04 6.69 22.56
C GLU A 420 3.56 6.64 22.86
N ASN A 421 4.07 5.45 23.13
CA ASN A 421 5.47 5.20 23.49
C ASN A 421 6.35 4.77 22.31
N SER A 422 5.83 4.74 21.09
CA SER A 422 6.60 4.33 19.91
C SER A 422 7.33 5.52 19.28
N ASP A 423 8.66 5.46 19.22
CA ASP A 423 9.51 6.48 18.59
C ASP A 423 9.52 6.38 17.06
N TYR A 424 9.10 5.24 16.52
CA TYR A 424 9.17 4.93 15.09
C TYR A 424 7.81 4.80 14.40
N PHE A 425 6.74 5.28 15.03
CA PHE A 425 5.42 5.36 14.39
C PHE A 425 5.44 6.34 13.20
N PHE A 426 5.96 7.54 13.41
CA PHE A 426 6.35 8.53 12.41
C PHE A 426 7.81 8.91 12.68
N ALA A 427 8.68 8.91 11.65
CA ALA A 427 10.11 9.13 11.83
C ALA A 427 10.76 9.89 10.65
#